data_edf551d6948c8ef6814dab79b546072c
#
_entry.id   edf551d6948c8ef6814dab79b546072c
#
_cell.length_a   1.000
_cell.length_b   1.000
_cell.length_c   1.000
_cell.angle_alpha   90.00
_cell.angle_beta   90.00
_cell.angle_gamma   90.00
#
_symmetry.space_group_name_H-M   'P 1'
#
loop_
_entity.id
_entity.type
_entity.pdbx_description
1 polymer ?
#
loop_
_entity_poly.entity_id
_entity_poly.type
_entity_poly.pdbx_seq_one_letter_code
_entity_poly.pdbx_strand_id
1 'polypeptide(L)'
;MARHSTLQALTALLVLLAANHQSDACTNIIVTRGASTDNSNIISYAADSHVLYGELYFHPAANWKPGAMLDIINWDSYRPMGQISQVAHTYKTVGNMNEHQLIIAETTWGGRPELEDSTAIMDYGSLIYVALQRAR
;
A
#
# COMPACT_ATOMS: atom_id res chain seq x y z
N MET A 1 -9.01 -4.59 54.63
CA MET A 1 -7.92 -4.20 53.69
C MET A 1 -7.79 -5.09 52.45
N ALA A 2 -8.00 -6.41 52.49
CA ALA A 2 -7.84 -7.32 51.34
C ALA A 2 -8.83 -7.11 50.18
N ARG A 3 -10.04 -6.59 50.40
CA ARG A 3 -11.06 -6.41 49.36
C ARG A 3 -10.77 -5.27 48.37
N HIS A 4 -10.02 -4.23 48.81
CA HIS A 4 -9.64 -3.11 47.92
C HIS A 4 -8.49 -3.47 46.99
N SER A 5 -7.54 -4.29 47.45
CA SER A 5 -6.42 -4.72 46.61
C SER A 5 -6.83 -5.67 45.50
N THR A 6 -7.79 -6.55 45.72
CA THR A 6 -8.33 -7.46 44.68
C THR A 6 -9.12 -6.69 43.61
N LEU A 7 -9.91 -5.68 44.01
CA LEU A 7 -10.63 -4.84 43.04
C LEU A 7 -9.68 -4.01 42.18
N GLN A 8 -8.65 -3.44 42.80
CA GLN A 8 -7.61 -2.69 42.04
C GLN A 8 -6.82 -3.57 41.07
N ALA A 9 -6.49 -4.81 41.49
CA ALA A 9 -5.82 -5.76 40.61
C ALA A 9 -6.72 -6.20 39.45
N LEU A 10 -8.01 -6.39 39.67
CA LEU A 10 -8.99 -6.74 38.64
C LEU A 10 -9.18 -5.59 37.63
N THR A 11 -9.25 -4.36 38.14
CA THR A 11 -9.37 -3.16 37.29
C THR A 11 -8.12 -2.96 36.45
N ALA A 12 -6.94 -3.14 37.02
CA ALA A 12 -5.66 -3.04 36.27
C ALA A 12 -5.55 -4.12 35.19
N LEU A 13 -5.99 -5.35 35.49
CA LEU A 13 -6.02 -6.45 34.51
C LEU A 13 -7.02 -6.18 33.38
N LEU A 14 -8.20 -5.64 33.69
CA LEU A 14 -9.20 -5.24 32.67
C LEU A 14 -8.68 -4.10 31.78
N VAL A 15 -7.98 -3.12 32.34
CA VAL A 15 -7.37 -2.04 31.59
C VAL A 15 -6.25 -2.55 30.68
N LEU A 16 -5.43 -3.48 31.16
CA LEU A 16 -4.39 -4.14 30.37
C LEU A 16 -4.96 -5.01 29.24
N LEU A 17 -6.09 -5.67 29.45
CA LEU A 17 -6.78 -6.46 28.43
C LEU A 17 -7.51 -5.57 27.41
N ALA A 18 -8.00 -4.40 27.82
CA ALA A 18 -8.62 -3.42 26.93
C ALA A 18 -7.60 -2.62 26.10
N ALA A 19 -6.33 -2.59 26.52
CA ALA A 19 -5.25 -1.89 25.80
C ALA A 19 -4.65 -2.69 24.64
N ASN A 20 -5.08 -3.93 24.42
CA ASN A 20 -4.74 -4.68 23.20
C ASN A 20 -5.62 -4.25 22.02
N HIS A 21 -5.63 -2.96 21.70
CA HIS A 21 -5.99 -2.54 20.36
C HIS A 21 -4.84 -2.98 19.45
N GLN A 22 -5.01 -4.08 18.72
CA GLN A 22 -4.22 -4.34 17.53
C GLN A 22 -4.49 -3.16 16.60
N SER A 23 -3.53 -2.27 16.48
CA SER A 23 -3.54 -1.31 15.40
C SER A 23 -3.15 -2.10 14.14
N ASP A 24 -4.11 -2.38 13.28
CA ASP A 24 -3.82 -2.79 11.91
C ASP A 24 -3.17 -1.57 11.23
N ALA A 25 -1.86 -1.48 11.32
CA ALA A 25 -1.08 -0.39 10.76
C ALA A 25 0.09 -0.96 9.98
N CYS A 26 0.25 -0.48 8.75
CA CYS A 26 1.41 -0.82 7.94
C CYS A 26 2.66 -0.12 8.46
N THR A 27 3.82 -0.76 8.33
CA THR A 27 5.11 -0.18 8.71
C THR A 27 5.90 0.21 7.47
N ASN A 28 6.29 1.48 7.39
CA ASN A 28 7.08 2.03 6.30
C ASN A 28 8.37 2.66 6.81
N ILE A 29 9.47 2.42 6.11
CA ILE A 29 10.75 3.06 6.35
C ILE A 29 11.21 3.69 5.04
N ILE A 30 11.58 4.97 5.09
CA ILE A 30 12.18 5.69 3.99
C ILE A 30 13.58 6.12 4.38
N VAL A 31 14.57 5.66 3.62
CA VAL A 31 15.96 6.11 3.74
C VAL A 31 16.26 6.99 2.54
N THR A 32 16.57 8.25 2.80
CA THR A 32 16.91 9.20 1.75
C THR A 32 18.39 9.14 1.38
N ARG A 33 18.73 9.69 0.23
CA ARG A 33 20.10 9.76 -0.27
C ARG A 33 21.13 10.27 0.75
N GLY A 34 20.76 11.24 1.56
CA GLY A 34 21.65 11.79 2.59
C GLY A 34 21.85 10.90 3.81
N ALA A 35 21.05 9.86 3.98
CA ALA A 35 21.12 8.90 5.08
C ALA A 35 21.66 7.53 4.67
N SER A 36 21.86 7.29 3.38
CA SER A 36 22.45 6.05 2.85
C SER A 36 23.95 6.18 2.62
N THR A 37 24.68 5.08 2.70
CA THR A 37 26.14 5.05 2.53
C THR A 37 26.57 5.15 1.06
N ASP A 38 25.68 4.80 0.13
CA ASP A 38 25.91 4.73 -1.32
C ASP A 38 25.10 5.77 -2.12
N ASN A 39 24.49 6.73 -1.42
CA ASN A 39 23.59 7.74 -1.99
C ASN A 39 22.33 7.16 -2.68
N SER A 40 21.90 5.96 -2.32
CA SER A 40 20.62 5.40 -2.79
C SER A 40 19.44 5.97 -1.99
N ASN A 41 18.23 5.85 -2.55
CA ASN A 41 16.99 5.97 -1.81
C ASN A 41 16.41 4.58 -1.61
N ILE A 42 15.94 4.28 -0.42
CA ILE A 42 15.35 2.98 -0.07
C ILE A 42 13.96 3.21 0.53
N ILE A 43 12.98 2.47 0.06
CA ILE A 43 11.64 2.42 0.66
C ILE A 43 11.38 0.97 1.04
N SER A 44 11.03 0.76 2.31
CA SER A 44 10.55 -0.51 2.82
C SER A 44 9.07 -0.36 3.18
N TYR A 45 8.28 -1.35 2.83
CA TYR A 45 6.87 -1.43 3.16
C TYR A 45 6.54 -2.82 3.69
N ALA A 46 5.85 -2.88 4.81
CA ALA A 46 5.30 -4.10 5.36
C ALA A 46 3.81 -3.91 5.64
N ALA A 47 2.98 -4.69 4.98
CA ALA A 47 1.57 -4.82 5.33
C ALA A 47 1.46 -5.75 6.54
N ASP A 48 1.02 -5.21 7.67
CA ASP A 48 0.85 -6.00 8.90
C ASP A 48 -0.47 -6.78 8.80
N SER A 49 -0.43 -7.92 8.12
CA SER A 49 -1.60 -8.77 7.85
C SER A 49 -1.27 -10.25 8.06
N HIS A 50 -2.24 -11.01 8.54
CA HIS A 50 -2.14 -12.46 8.70
C HIS A 50 -2.54 -13.25 7.43
N VAL A 51 -3.09 -12.57 6.42
CA VAL A 51 -3.68 -13.20 5.23
C VAL A 51 -3.14 -12.67 3.91
N LEU A 52 -2.34 -11.60 3.93
CA LEU A 52 -1.71 -11.05 2.73
C LEU A 52 -0.30 -11.62 2.60
N TYR A 53 0.00 -12.17 1.43
CA TYR A 53 1.32 -12.67 1.08
C TYR A 53 1.87 -11.83 -0.05
N GLY A 54 3.10 -11.32 0.12
CA GLY A 54 3.77 -10.55 -0.90
C GLY A 54 4.21 -11.42 -2.08
N GLU A 55 3.99 -10.92 -3.28
CA GLU A 55 4.51 -11.49 -4.51
C GLU A 55 5.38 -10.46 -5.23
N LEU A 56 6.39 -10.92 -5.95
CA LEU A 56 7.20 -10.05 -6.78
C LEU A 56 6.60 -10.00 -8.18
N TYR A 57 5.85 -8.94 -8.46
CA TYR A 57 5.26 -8.72 -9.77
C TYR A 57 6.31 -8.16 -10.74
N PHE A 58 6.32 -8.69 -11.94
CA PHE A 58 7.14 -8.19 -13.04
C PHE A 58 6.26 -7.91 -14.25
N HIS A 59 6.33 -6.68 -14.76
CA HIS A 59 5.66 -6.28 -15.98
C HIS A 59 6.70 -5.73 -16.96
N PRO A 60 6.86 -6.33 -18.14
CA PRO A 60 7.79 -5.83 -19.15
C PRO A 60 7.34 -4.49 -19.71
N ALA A 61 8.29 -3.72 -20.20
CA ALA A 61 7.99 -2.54 -21.03
C ALA A 61 7.24 -2.98 -22.29
N ALA A 62 6.30 -2.17 -22.75
CA ALA A 62 5.48 -2.50 -23.91
C ALA A 62 5.13 -1.26 -24.73
N ASN A 63 4.91 -1.47 -26.04
CA ASN A 63 4.35 -0.47 -26.94
C ASN A 63 2.91 -0.84 -27.28
N TRP A 64 2.03 0.12 -27.24
CA TRP A 64 0.61 -0.05 -27.41
C TRP A 64 0.10 0.67 -28.66
N LYS A 65 -0.89 0.09 -29.31
CA LYS A 65 -1.51 0.70 -30.49
C LYS A 65 -2.36 1.92 -30.06
N PRO A 66 -2.53 2.92 -30.93
CA PRO A 66 -3.49 4.00 -30.70
C PRO A 66 -4.90 3.44 -30.36
N GLY A 67 -5.52 4.01 -29.35
CA GLY A 67 -6.84 3.57 -28.88
C GLY A 67 -6.84 2.33 -27.97
N ALA A 68 -5.68 1.78 -27.62
CA ALA A 68 -5.60 0.72 -26.62
C ALA A 68 -6.17 1.18 -25.27
N MET A 69 -6.84 0.27 -24.57
CA MET A 69 -7.41 0.50 -23.25
C MET A 69 -6.71 -0.41 -22.25
N LEU A 70 -6.61 0.05 -21.01
CA LEU A 70 -6.16 -0.71 -19.86
C LEU A 70 -7.37 -1.02 -18.97
N ASP A 71 -7.61 -2.30 -18.73
CA ASP A 71 -8.58 -2.74 -17.75
C ASP A 71 -8.07 -2.46 -16.33
N ILE A 72 -8.91 -1.84 -15.53
CA ILE A 72 -8.65 -1.61 -14.12
C ILE A 72 -9.40 -2.67 -13.33
N ILE A 73 -8.63 -3.42 -12.54
CA ILE A 73 -9.13 -4.50 -11.70
C ILE A 73 -8.78 -4.15 -10.25
N ASN A 74 -9.75 -4.26 -9.37
CA ASN A 74 -9.52 -4.05 -7.94
C ASN A 74 -8.53 -5.10 -7.39
N TRP A 75 -7.50 -4.65 -6.72
CA TRP A 75 -6.40 -5.51 -6.26
C TRP A 75 -6.83 -6.54 -5.21
N ASP A 76 -7.76 -6.19 -4.35
CA ASP A 76 -8.19 -7.08 -3.27
C ASP A 76 -9.27 -8.06 -3.70
N SER A 77 -10.23 -7.60 -4.50
CA SER A 77 -11.41 -8.39 -4.88
C SER A 77 -11.34 -8.99 -6.28
N TYR A 78 -10.36 -8.58 -7.09
CA TYR A 78 -10.20 -8.94 -8.52
C TYR A 78 -11.41 -8.58 -9.39
N ARG A 79 -12.27 -7.69 -8.91
CA ARG A 79 -13.45 -7.24 -9.70
C ARG A 79 -13.05 -6.18 -10.71
N PRO A 80 -13.62 -6.21 -11.93
CA PRO A 80 -13.46 -5.14 -12.89
C PRO A 80 -14.00 -3.82 -12.32
N MET A 81 -13.23 -2.75 -12.42
CA MET A 81 -13.60 -1.41 -11.99
C MET A 81 -13.88 -0.47 -13.17
N GLY A 82 -13.35 -0.76 -14.34
CA GLY A 82 -13.50 0.05 -15.54
C GLY A 82 -12.29 -0.02 -16.44
N GLN A 83 -12.16 0.95 -17.33
CA GLN A 83 -11.06 1.05 -18.27
C GLN A 83 -10.55 2.49 -18.33
N ILE A 84 -9.25 2.63 -18.56
CA ILE A 84 -8.62 3.91 -18.88
C ILE A 84 -7.85 3.81 -20.19
N SER A 85 -7.62 4.94 -20.86
CA SER A 85 -6.81 4.97 -22.06
C SER A 85 -5.38 4.52 -21.75
N GLN A 86 -4.84 3.62 -22.57
CA GLN A 86 -3.45 3.20 -22.48
C GLN A 86 -2.55 4.22 -23.16
N VAL A 87 -1.36 4.44 -22.60
CA VAL A 87 -0.33 5.27 -23.21
C VAL A 87 0.39 4.50 -24.33
N ALA A 88 1.04 5.19 -25.26
CA ALA A 88 1.74 4.56 -26.39
C ALA A 88 2.89 3.64 -25.94
N HIS A 89 3.51 3.95 -24.80
CA HIS A 89 4.61 3.17 -24.23
C HIS A 89 4.46 3.07 -22.72
N THR A 90 4.64 1.88 -22.17
CA THR A 90 4.70 1.63 -20.73
C THR A 90 6.07 1.17 -20.32
N TYR A 91 6.55 1.64 -19.16
CA TYR A 91 7.83 1.27 -18.60
C TYR A 91 7.78 -0.10 -17.93
N LYS A 92 8.91 -0.78 -17.94
CA LYS A 92 9.11 -2.01 -17.19
C LYS A 92 9.03 -1.75 -15.68
N THR A 93 8.31 -2.60 -14.96
CA THR A 93 8.21 -2.51 -13.50
C THR A 93 8.58 -3.84 -12.83
N VAL A 94 9.18 -3.76 -11.66
CA VAL A 94 9.46 -4.88 -10.76
C VAL A 94 8.97 -4.49 -9.37
N GLY A 95 7.96 -5.18 -8.87
CA GLY A 95 7.29 -4.74 -7.63
C GLY A 95 6.91 -3.27 -7.71
N ASN A 96 7.32 -2.50 -6.73
CA ASN A 96 6.99 -1.08 -6.61
C ASN A 96 8.04 -0.13 -7.22
N MET A 97 8.86 -0.61 -8.16
CA MET A 97 9.89 0.18 -8.84
C MET A 97 9.79 0.03 -10.36
N ASN A 98 10.07 1.11 -11.09
CA ASN A 98 10.21 1.07 -12.55
C ASN A 98 11.67 1.14 -13.03
N GLU A 99 11.90 0.96 -14.31
CA GLU A 99 13.23 0.99 -14.94
C GLU A 99 13.94 2.35 -14.85
N HIS A 100 13.25 3.40 -14.52
CA HIS A 100 13.82 4.73 -14.25
C HIS A 100 14.12 4.97 -12.77
N GLN A 101 14.08 3.92 -11.95
CA GLN A 101 14.32 3.97 -10.48
C GLN A 101 13.29 4.81 -9.71
N LEU A 102 12.11 5.05 -10.31
CA LEU A 102 10.98 5.58 -9.57
C LEU A 102 10.42 4.48 -8.67
N ILE A 103 10.28 4.77 -7.38
CA ILE A 103 9.68 3.90 -6.38
C ILE A 103 8.41 4.57 -5.87
N ILE A 104 7.30 3.85 -5.85
CA ILE A 104 6.04 4.31 -5.26
C ILE A 104 5.54 3.21 -4.32
N ALA A 105 5.32 3.57 -3.07
CA ALA A 105 4.70 2.71 -2.07
C ALA A 105 3.53 3.46 -1.42
N GLU A 106 2.71 2.74 -0.70
CA GLU A 106 1.60 3.30 0.05
C GLU A 106 1.74 2.97 1.54
N THR A 107 0.92 3.58 2.36
CA THR A 107 0.70 3.16 3.75
C THR A 107 -0.79 3.24 4.04
N THR A 108 -1.35 2.13 4.48
CA THR A 108 -2.77 2.07 4.83
C THR A 108 -2.99 2.65 6.21
N TRP A 109 -3.91 3.57 6.32
CA TRP A 109 -4.33 4.22 7.56
C TRP A 109 -5.79 4.66 7.46
N GLY A 110 -6.46 4.84 8.58
CA GLY A 110 -7.83 5.35 8.62
C GLY A 110 -7.88 6.80 8.16
N GLY A 111 -8.72 7.10 7.19
CA GLY A 111 -8.97 8.45 6.66
C GLY A 111 -10.24 9.08 7.22
N ARG A 112 -10.60 10.22 6.67
CA ARG A 112 -11.88 10.85 6.92
C ARG A 112 -12.96 10.19 6.06
N PRO A 113 -14.06 9.68 6.64
CA PRO A 113 -15.12 9.02 5.87
C PRO A 113 -15.72 9.88 4.76
N GLU A 114 -15.77 11.21 4.95
CA GLU A 114 -16.27 12.15 3.96
C GLU A 114 -15.38 12.29 2.70
N LEU A 115 -14.17 11.75 2.73
CA LEU A 115 -13.25 11.72 1.59
C LEU A 115 -13.28 10.39 0.84
N GLU A 116 -14.08 9.43 1.29
CA GLU A 116 -14.24 8.17 0.58
C GLU A 116 -15.03 8.36 -0.70
N ASP A 117 -14.48 7.92 -1.83
CA ASP A 117 -15.15 7.95 -3.13
C ASP A 117 -15.50 6.53 -3.58
N SER A 118 -16.75 6.15 -3.37
CA SER A 118 -17.28 4.85 -3.78
C SER A 118 -17.50 4.73 -5.31
N THR A 119 -17.36 5.83 -6.06
CA THR A 119 -17.49 5.87 -7.52
C THR A 119 -16.15 5.80 -8.24
N ALA A 120 -15.05 5.78 -7.52
CA ALA A 120 -13.70 5.67 -8.07
C ALA A 120 -13.56 4.39 -8.91
N ILE A 121 -12.93 4.52 -10.07
CA ILE A 121 -12.63 3.40 -10.98
C ILE A 121 -11.22 2.85 -10.80
N MET A 122 -10.49 3.34 -9.83
CA MET A 122 -9.09 2.97 -9.57
C MET A 122 -8.84 2.91 -8.06
N ASP A 123 -8.34 1.79 -7.59
CA ASP A 123 -7.88 1.63 -6.22
C ASP A 123 -6.40 2.04 -6.06
N TYR A 124 -5.88 1.96 -4.83
CA TYR A 124 -4.50 2.34 -4.50
C TYR A 124 -3.46 1.53 -5.28
N GLY A 125 -3.64 0.21 -5.41
CA GLY A 125 -2.71 -0.67 -6.12
C GLY A 125 -2.67 -0.38 -7.61
N SER A 126 -3.84 -0.22 -8.23
CA SER A 126 -3.96 0.19 -9.62
C SER A 126 -3.35 1.56 -9.88
N LEU A 127 -3.52 2.52 -8.96
CA LEU A 127 -2.94 3.85 -9.07
C LEU A 127 -1.40 3.80 -9.08
N ILE A 128 -0.81 3.04 -8.14
CA ILE A 128 0.64 2.84 -8.07
C ILE A 128 1.16 2.22 -9.36
N TYR A 129 0.54 1.14 -9.82
CA TYR A 129 0.94 0.44 -11.02
C TYR A 129 0.88 1.33 -12.28
N VAL A 130 -0.23 2.05 -12.46
CA VAL A 130 -0.40 2.99 -13.57
C VAL A 130 0.64 4.11 -13.52
N ALA A 131 0.94 4.65 -12.34
CA ALA A 131 1.95 5.69 -12.17
C ALA A 131 3.36 5.16 -12.50
N LEU A 132 3.74 3.98 -11.99
CA LEU A 132 5.03 3.37 -12.27
C LEU A 132 5.25 3.06 -13.76
N GLN A 133 4.19 2.68 -14.48
CA GLN A 133 4.27 2.42 -15.91
C GLN A 133 4.41 3.67 -16.78
N ARG A 134 4.12 4.86 -16.26
CA ARG A 134 3.95 6.08 -17.08
C ARG A 134 4.84 7.24 -16.63
N ALA A 135 5.31 7.25 -15.38
CA ALA A 135 6.15 8.31 -14.83
C ALA A 135 7.63 7.92 -14.75
N ARG A 136 8.51 8.95 -14.71
CA ARG A 136 9.96 8.80 -14.57
C ARG A 136 10.58 10.00 -13.84
#